data_540a4b4112c4acd6c32472e67be30af6
#
_entry.id   540a4b4112c4acd6c32472e67be30af6
#
_cell.length_a   1.000
_cell.length_b   1.000
_cell.length_c   1.000
_cell.angle_alpha   90.00
_cell.angle_beta   90.00
_cell.angle_gamma   90.00
#
_symmetry.space_group_name_H-M   'P 1'
#
loop_
_entity.id
_entity.type
_entity.pdbx_description
1 polymer ?
#
loop_
_entity_poly.entity_id
_entity_poly.type
_entity_poly.pdbx_seq_one_letter_code
_entity_poly.pdbx_strand_id
1 'polypeptide(L)'
;GLNSPLGKTEEGSNNFYYLKSIPYDWLFPQVTAVVHHGGAGTLAATLRAGVPSIVIPFVADQPFWAQQVYKLGVAPKPIKRSALNEKRLSYALQIAINDKALRKKALELGHFIRGEDGIATAIDIIHQHLGIKK
;
A
#
# COMPACT_ATOMS: atom_id res chain seq x y z
N GLY A 1 -28.10 -6.92 7.81
CA GLY A 1 -26.86 -6.97 8.55
C GLY A 1 -25.76 -7.45 7.65
N LEU A 2 -24.79 -6.59 7.30
CA LEU A 2 -23.57 -6.97 6.60
C LEU A 2 -22.79 -7.93 7.50
N ASN A 3 -22.62 -9.18 7.07
CA ASN A 3 -21.67 -10.09 7.67
C ASN A 3 -20.26 -9.51 7.42
N SER A 4 -19.78 -8.69 8.36
CA SER A 4 -18.41 -8.21 8.36
C SER A 4 -17.49 -9.39 8.65
N PRO A 5 -16.45 -9.64 7.85
CA PRO A 5 -15.42 -10.63 8.15
C PRO A 5 -14.52 -10.21 9.32
N LEU A 6 -14.89 -9.14 10.02
CA LEU A 6 -14.20 -8.62 11.17
C LEU A 6 -14.35 -9.61 12.33
N GLY A 7 -13.26 -10.28 12.67
CA GLY A 7 -13.17 -11.12 13.87
C GLY A 7 -13.53 -10.31 15.12
N LYS A 8 -13.84 -11.02 16.21
CA LYS A 8 -14.19 -10.41 17.50
C LYS A 8 -13.17 -9.36 17.92
N THR A 9 -13.66 -8.14 18.16
CA THR A 9 -12.89 -7.06 18.77
C THR A 9 -12.61 -7.42 20.23
N GLU A 10 -11.35 -7.47 20.64
CA GLU A 10 -11.02 -7.38 22.05
C GLU A 10 -11.33 -5.96 22.54
N GLU A 11 -11.92 -5.84 23.73
CA GLU A 11 -12.31 -4.57 24.33
C GLU A 11 -11.09 -3.65 24.53
N GLY A 12 -10.88 -2.78 23.59
CA GLY A 12 -9.98 -1.64 23.66
C GLY A 12 -10.73 -0.44 23.11
N SER A 13 -10.39 0.76 23.51
CA SER A 13 -11.10 2.01 23.19
C SER A 13 -11.86 1.96 21.85
N ASN A 14 -13.03 2.56 21.73
CA ASN A 14 -13.90 2.55 20.52
C ASN A 14 -13.23 2.94 19.18
N ASN A 15 -11.92 3.17 19.16
CA ASN A 15 -11.15 3.66 18.02
C ASN A 15 -10.14 2.65 17.48
N PHE A 16 -10.00 1.46 18.08
CA PHE A 16 -9.03 0.44 17.65
C PHE A 16 -9.71 -0.90 17.41
N TYR A 17 -9.38 -1.53 16.29
CA TYR A 17 -9.86 -2.83 15.89
C TYR A 17 -8.69 -3.76 15.58
N TYR A 18 -8.64 -4.91 16.24
CA TYR A 18 -7.66 -5.95 15.98
C TYR A 18 -8.21 -6.96 14.97
N LEU A 19 -7.54 -7.10 13.84
CA LEU A 19 -7.95 -7.97 12.75
C LEU A 19 -6.99 -9.15 12.67
N LYS A 20 -7.49 -10.39 12.74
CA LYS A 20 -6.67 -11.60 12.67
C LYS A 20 -6.15 -11.89 11.26
N SER A 21 -7.01 -11.76 10.25
CA SER A 21 -6.67 -11.94 8.84
C SER A 21 -7.74 -11.29 7.98
N ILE A 22 -7.34 -10.38 7.09
CA ILE A 22 -8.24 -9.73 6.13
C ILE A 22 -7.52 -9.63 4.80
N PRO A 23 -8.17 -9.94 3.67
CA PRO A 23 -7.62 -9.72 2.35
C PRO A 23 -7.32 -8.22 2.12
N TYR A 24 -6.12 -7.92 1.65
CA TYR A 24 -5.69 -6.54 1.42
C TYR A 24 -6.47 -5.86 0.30
N ASP A 25 -6.84 -6.59 -0.73
CA ASP A 25 -7.64 -6.13 -1.85
C ASP A 25 -9.05 -5.70 -1.44
N TRP A 26 -9.58 -6.29 -0.36
CA TRP A 26 -10.85 -5.84 0.24
C TRP A 26 -10.66 -4.65 1.21
N LEU A 27 -9.62 -4.70 2.06
CA LEU A 27 -9.43 -3.71 3.13
C LEU A 27 -8.84 -2.39 2.62
N PHE A 28 -7.77 -2.45 1.82
CA PHE A 28 -6.99 -1.27 1.48
C PHE A 28 -7.76 -0.20 0.70
N PRO A 29 -8.71 -0.54 -0.21
CA PRO A 29 -9.56 0.48 -0.84
C PRO A 29 -10.48 1.25 0.13
N GLN A 30 -10.66 0.76 1.35
CA GLN A 30 -11.56 1.34 2.35
C GLN A 30 -10.83 2.18 3.41
N VAL A 31 -9.49 2.20 3.40
CA VAL A 31 -8.69 2.96 4.36
C VAL A 31 -8.11 4.23 3.74
N THR A 32 -7.78 5.20 4.57
CA THR A 32 -7.22 6.48 4.12
C THR A 32 -5.72 6.43 3.88
N ALA A 33 -5.01 5.57 4.61
CA ALA A 33 -3.57 5.33 4.48
C ALA A 33 -3.21 3.98 5.10
N VAL A 34 -2.07 3.42 4.70
CA VAL A 34 -1.55 2.16 5.23
C VAL A 34 -0.16 2.39 5.81
N VAL A 35 0.05 1.99 7.06
CA VAL A 35 1.37 1.97 7.70
C VAL A 35 1.93 0.56 7.62
N HIS A 36 3.11 0.40 7.00
CA HIS A 36 3.71 -0.92 6.82
C HIS A 36 5.24 -0.86 6.69
N HIS A 37 5.89 -2.01 6.70
CA HIS A 37 7.36 -2.11 6.64
C HIS A 37 7.97 -1.96 5.23
N GLY A 38 7.15 -1.99 4.19
CA GLY A 38 7.62 -1.84 2.80
C GLY A 38 7.97 -3.15 2.11
N GLY A 39 7.50 -4.30 2.61
CA GLY A 39 7.60 -5.57 1.88
C GLY A 39 6.83 -5.51 0.57
N ALA A 40 7.39 -6.09 -0.49
CA ALA A 40 6.91 -5.96 -1.88
C ALA A 40 5.41 -6.28 -2.04
N GLY A 41 4.92 -7.35 -1.39
CA GLY A 41 3.50 -7.74 -1.48
C GLY A 41 2.55 -6.72 -0.86
N THR A 42 2.84 -6.25 0.35
CA THR A 42 2.02 -5.22 1.03
C THR A 42 2.10 -3.89 0.29
N LEU A 43 3.28 -3.52 -0.19
CA LEU A 43 3.47 -2.31 -0.97
C LEU A 43 2.65 -2.36 -2.28
N ALA A 44 2.75 -3.45 -3.02
CA ALA A 44 2.00 -3.64 -4.27
C ALA A 44 0.48 -3.55 -4.03
N ALA A 45 -0.02 -4.18 -2.97
CA ALA A 45 -1.43 -4.10 -2.60
C ALA A 45 -1.87 -2.67 -2.26
N THR A 46 -1.03 -1.91 -1.51
CA THR A 46 -1.31 -0.52 -1.15
C THR A 46 -1.33 0.38 -2.38
N LEU A 47 -0.35 0.24 -3.28
CA LEU A 47 -0.28 1.01 -4.52
C LEU A 47 -1.45 0.68 -5.46
N ARG A 48 -1.79 -0.61 -5.59
CA ARG A 48 -2.97 -1.03 -6.37
C ARG A 48 -4.28 -0.46 -5.81
N ALA A 49 -4.41 -0.34 -4.51
CA ALA A 49 -5.57 0.29 -3.86
C ALA A 49 -5.63 1.81 -4.09
N GLY A 50 -4.52 2.43 -4.47
CA GLY A 50 -4.45 3.88 -4.70
C GLY A 50 -4.45 4.69 -3.41
N VAL A 51 -3.98 4.12 -2.30
CA VAL A 51 -3.92 4.79 -0.99
C VAL A 51 -2.48 5.12 -0.59
N PRO A 52 -2.25 6.21 0.15
CA PRO A 52 -0.94 6.58 0.64
C PRO A 52 -0.29 5.51 1.52
N SER A 53 1.01 5.28 1.31
CA SER A 53 1.84 4.37 2.11
C SER A 53 2.68 5.16 3.11
N ILE A 54 2.64 4.80 4.40
CA ILE A 54 3.60 5.28 5.40
C ILE A 54 4.57 4.13 5.67
N VAL A 55 5.79 4.24 5.14
CA VAL A 55 6.74 3.12 5.17
C VAL A 55 7.73 3.27 6.31
N ILE A 56 7.84 2.22 7.13
CA ILE A 56 8.80 2.09 8.22
C ILE A 56 9.69 0.87 7.90
N PRO A 57 10.73 1.04 7.08
CA PRO A 57 11.53 -0.08 6.61
C PRO A 57 12.37 -0.69 7.72
N PHE A 58 12.48 -2.02 7.74
CA PHE A 58 13.26 -2.79 8.71
C PHE A 58 14.53 -3.36 8.10
N VAL A 59 14.40 -4.13 7.01
CA VAL A 59 15.50 -4.95 6.46
C VAL A 59 15.39 -5.10 4.94
N ALA A 60 16.41 -5.68 4.35
CA ALA A 60 16.50 -6.10 2.93
C ALA A 60 16.22 -4.95 1.94
N ASP A 61 15.33 -5.16 1.00
CA ASP A 61 14.96 -4.20 -0.07
C ASP A 61 13.94 -3.13 0.39
N GLN A 62 13.40 -3.25 1.60
CA GLN A 62 12.39 -2.32 2.12
C GLN A 62 12.83 -0.85 2.10
N PRO A 63 14.07 -0.47 2.49
CA PRO A 63 14.53 0.90 2.40
C PRO A 63 14.55 1.43 0.95
N PHE A 64 14.88 0.59 -0.03
CA PHE A 64 14.86 0.94 -1.44
C PHE A 64 13.43 1.27 -1.88
N TRP A 65 12.48 0.39 -1.65
CA TRP A 65 11.08 0.59 -2.01
C TRP A 65 10.46 1.80 -1.30
N ALA A 66 10.79 1.99 -0.02
CA ALA A 66 10.36 3.16 0.75
C ALA A 66 10.79 4.48 0.08
N GLN A 67 12.02 4.53 -0.42
CA GLN A 67 12.52 5.70 -1.14
C GLN A 67 11.85 5.87 -2.51
N GLN A 68 11.55 4.78 -3.23
CA GLN A 68 10.88 4.88 -4.53
C GLN A 68 9.48 5.49 -4.39
N VAL A 69 8.64 5.01 -3.45
CA VAL A 69 7.29 5.56 -3.28
C VAL A 69 7.29 6.99 -2.76
N TYR A 70 8.28 7.37 -1.96
CA TYR A 70 8.51 8.76 -1.57
C TYR A 70 8.85 9.66 -2.76
N LYS A 71 9.80 9.23 -3.62
CA LYS A 71 10.17 9.96 -4.84
C LYS A 71 9.02 10.09 -5.83
N LEU A 72 8.16 9.09 -5.92
CA LEU A 72 6.93 9.13 -6.73
C LEU A 72 5.89 10.10 -6.17
N GLY A 73 6.05 10.55 -4.92
CA GLY A 73 5.12 11.46 -4.26
C GLY A 73 3.80 10.82 -3.84
N VAL A 74 3.80 9.50 -3.65
CA VAL A 74 2.63 8.72 -3.17
C VAL A 74 2.75 8.29 -1.72
N ALA A 75 3.83 8.71 -1.06
CA ALA A 75 4.14 8.42 0.34
C ALA A 75 4.85 9.61 0.99
N PRO A 76 4.64 9.90 2.28
CA PRO A 76 5.50 10.80 3.03
C PRO A 76 6.91 10.21 3.18
N LYS A 77 7.85 11.03 3.67
CA LYS A 77 9.23 10.59 3.91
C LYS A 77 9.25 9.34 4.81
N PRO A 78 9.97 8.26 4.43
CA PRO A 78 10.06 7.05 5.24
C PRO A 78 10.62 7.32 6.64
N ILE A 79 10.12 6.60 7.62
CA ILE A 79 10.59 6.68 9.01
C ILE A 79 11.52 5.51 9.27
N LYS A 80 12.80 5.77 9.53
CA LYS A 80 13.72 4.70 9.95
C LYS A 80 13.22 4.08 11.27
N ARG A 81 13.29 2.74 11.39
CA ARG A 81 12.86 2.03 12.61
C ARG A 81 13.46 2.61 13.88
N SER A 82 14.77 2.91 13.87
CA SER A 82 15.50 3.50 15.03
C SER A 82 15.03 4.91 15.38
N ALA A 83 14.34 5.59 14.48
CA ALA A 83 13.85 6.94 14.67
C ALA A 83 12.32 6.99 14.87
N LEU A 84 11.65 5.83 14.88
CA LEU A 84 10.20 5.74 15.06
C LEU A 84 9.82 6.22 16.46
N ASN A 85 8.92 7.18 16.50
CA ASN A 85 8.27 7.67 17.72
C ASN A 85 6.89 8.22 17.37
N GLU A 86 6.08 8.48 18.39
CA GLU A 86 4.73 9.00 18.26
C GLU A 86 4.65 10.28 17.40
N LYS A 87 5.52 11.24 17.66
CA LYS A 87 5.53 12.53 16.96
C LYS A 87 5.79 12.38 15.46
N ARG A 88 6.76 11.56 15.08
CA ARG A 88 7.09 11.31 13.68
C ARG A 88 6.02 10.53 12.95
N LEU A 89 5.44 9.52 13.60
CA LEU A 89 4.35 8.76 13.01
C LEU A 89 3.10 9.63 12.85
N SER A 90 2.74 10.42 13.86
CA SER A 90 1.62 11.37 13.78
C SER A 90 1.81 12.37 12.65
N TYR A 91 3.01 12.93 12.48
CA TYR A 91 3.31 13.84 11.39
C TYR A 91 3.16 13.17 10.01
N ALA A 92 3.68 11.96 9.83
CA ALA A 92 3.53 11.22 8.58
C ALA A 92 2.06 10.88 8.28
N LEU A 93 1.28 10.51 9.30
CA LEU A 93 -0.16 10.30 9.18
C LEU A 93 -0.88 11.57 8.73
N GLN A 94 -0.56 12.72 9.33
CA GLN A 94 -1.15 14.00 8.93
C GLN A 94 -0.86 14.34 7.47
N ILE A 95 0.36 14.10 6.98
CA ILE A 95 0.70 14.28 5.56
C ILE A 95 -0.13 13.33 4.70
N ALA A 96 -0.14 12.04 5.00
CA ALA A 96 -0.86 11.04 4.21
C ALA A 96 -2.37 11.32 4.14
N ILE A 97 -2.95 11.88 5.20
CA ILE A 97 -4.39 12.17 5.28
C ILE A 97 -4.76 13.50 4.62
N ASN A 98 -3.94 14.54 4.80
CA ASN A 98 -4.31 15.91 4.46
C ASN A 98 -3.66 16.44 3.17
N ASP A 99 -2.54 15.86 2.70
CA ASP A 99 -1.89 16.29 1.46
C ASP A 99 -2.69 15.81 0.24
N LYS A 100 -3.45 16.74 -0.33
CA LYS A 100 -4.31 16.46 -1.49
C LYS A 100 -3.50 16.04 -2.73
N ALA A 101 -2.30 16.62 -2.93
CA ALA A 101 -1.46 16.31 -4.08
C ALA A 101 -0.91 14.89 -3.98
N LEU A 102 -0.44 14.48 -2.80
CA LEU A 102 0.04 13.13 -2.52
C LEU A 102 -1.08 12.10 -2.72
N ARG A 103 -2.26 12.36 -2.16
CA ARG A 103 -3.43 11.47 -2.29
C ARG A 103 -3.89 11.32 -3.74
N LYS A 104 -3.90 12.43 -4.51
CA LYS A 104 -4.22 12.40 -5.93
C LYS A 104 -3.24 11.53 -6.70
N LYS A 105 -1.93 11.70 -6.48
CA LYS A 105 -0.90 10.87 -7.12
C LYS A 105 -1.02 9.39 -6.76
N ALA A 106 -1.31 9.07 -5.49
CA ALA A 106 -1.54 7.69 -5.08
C ALA A 106 -2.73 7.06 -5.82
N LEU A 107 -3.83 7.80 -5.94
CA LEU A 107 -5.03 7.35 -6.66
C LEU A 107 -4.75 7.14 -8.15
N GLU A 108 -4.07 8.07 -8.80
CA GLU A 108 -3.70 8.01 -10.23
C GLU A 108 -2.78 6.81 -10.49
N LEU A 109 -1.77 6.60 -9.64
CA LEU A 109 -0.89 5.43 -9.73
C LEU A 109 -1.65 4.12 -9.56
N GLY A 110 -2.58 4.06 -8.60
CA GLY A 110 -3.43 2.90 -8.38
C GLY A 110 -4.31 2.59 -9.59
N HIS A 111 -4.85 3.60 -10.24
CA HIS A 111 -5.58 3.45 -11.51
C HIS A 111 -4.71 2.88 -12.62
N PHE A 112 -3.49 3.40 -12.77
CA PHE A 112 -2.53 2.92 -13.75
C PHE A 112 -2.20 1.43 -13.52
N ILE A 113 -1.84 1.06 -12.29
CA ILE A 113 -1.51 -0.32 -11.93
C ILE A 113 -2.67 -1.29 -12.16
N ARG A 114 -3.90 -0.90 -11.85
CA ARG A 114 -5.09 -1.74 -12.11
C ARG A 114 -5.41 -1.91 -13.58
N GLY A 115 -5.01 -0.95 -14.42
CA GLY A 115 -5.16 -1.03 -15.87
C GLY A 115 -4.11 -1.92 -16.55
N GLU A 116 -3.03 -2.30 -15.86
CA GLU A 116 -2.03 -3.21 -16.39
C GLU A 116 -2.53 -4.67 -16.31
N ASP A 117 -2.54 -5.33 -17.46
CA ASP A 117 -2.72 -6.79 -17.53
C ASP A 117 -1.35 -7.45 -17.75
N GLY A 118 -0.61 -7.63 -16.66
CA GLY A 118 0.72 -8.24 -16.69
C GLY A 118 0.69 -9.70 -17.18
N ILE A 119 -0.41 -10.41 -16.96
CA ILE A 119 -0.57 -11.81 -17.42
C ILE A 119 -0.74 -11.85 -18.94
N ALA A 120 -1.64 -11.04 -19.49
CA ALA A 120 -1.82 -10.96 -20.94
C ALA A 120 -0.53 -10.52 -21.64
N THR A 121 0.15 -9.49 -21.10
CA THR A 121 1.44 -9.02 -21.62
C THR A 121 2.50 -10.13 -21.60
N ALA A 122 2.62 -10.88 -20.50
CA ALA A 122 3.57 -11.99 -20.40
C ALA A 122 3.25 -13.11 -21.39
N ILE A 123 1.98 -13.46 -21.55
CA ILE A 123 1.54 -14.46 -22.53
C ILE A 123 1.87 -14.01 -23.95
N ASP A 124 1.63 -12.76 -24.30
CA ASP A 124 1.95 -12.22 -25.62
C ASP A 124 3.45 -12.25 -25.90
N ILE A 125 4.29 -11.91 -24.94
CA ILE A 125 5.75 -11.98 -25.05
C ILE A 125 6.21 -13.44 -25.25
N ILE A 126 5.66 -14.38 -24.49
CA ILE A 126 5.97 -15.80 -24.61
C ILE A 126 5.57 -16.32 -25.98
N HIS A 127 4.36 -16.00 -26.46
CA HIS A 127 3.89 -16.41 -27.79
C HIS A 127 4.80 -15.86 -28.91
N GLN A 128 5.19 -14.59 -28.82
CA GLN A 128 6.13 -13.98 -29.78
C GLN A 128 7.48 -14.71 -29.79
N HIS A 129 8.01 -15.05 -28.61
CA HIS A 129 9.31 -15.72 -28.46
C HIS A 129 9.30 -17.16 -28.97
N LEU A 130 8.17 -17.85 -28.78
CA LEU A 130 7.97 -19.25 -29.22
C LEU A 130 7.44 -19.36 -30.66
N GLY A 131 7.16 -18.26 -31.34
CA GLY A 131 6.60 -18.28 -32.70
C GLY A 131 5.18 -18.83 -32.78
N ILE A 132 4.45 -18.86 -31.67
CA ILE A 132 3.06 -19.34 -31.58
C ILE A 132 2.14 -18.21 -32.07
N LYS A 133 1.51 -18.41 -33.25
CA LYS A 133 0.46 -17.50 -33.72
C LYS A 133 -0.82 -17.73 -32.91
N LYS A 134 -1.49 -16.65 -32.56
CA LYS A 134 -2.84 -16.69 -31.97
C LYS A 134 -3.83 -17.34 -32.92
#